data_b7b67276caf3a5369d6f348994835633
#
_entry.id   b7b67276caf3a5369d6f348994835633
#
_cell.length_a   1.000
_cell.length_b   1.000
_cell.length_c   1.000
_cell.angle_alpha   90.00
_cell.angle_beta   90.00
_cell.angle_gamma   90.00
#
_symmetry.space_group_name_H-M   'P 1'
#
loop_
_entity.id
_entity.type
_entity.pdbx_description
1 polymer ?
#
loop_
_entity_poly.entity_id
_entity_poly.type
_entity_poly.pdbx_seq_one_letter_code
_entity_poly.pdbx_strand_id
1 'polypeptide(L)'
;PALVIGRRLDILAWNPLAAALLTDFDALPEHHRNYAWLLFRDPAFRALYPDFEQVGAVTVAMLRRESGRDPHDRRLKHLVEELRGADESFRTWWDEHHVAVGSGGTKQMRHPVVGDLTLDWDALTCAHDPAQRLVVWTAAEGTPTRERLGLLAKHLEGATESVPAR
;
A
#
# COMPACT_ATOMS: atom_id res chain seq x y z
N PRO A 1 10.05 -6.66 -1.64
CA PRO A 1 8.76 -6.31 -2.20
C PRO A 1 8.80 -4.95 -2.89
N ALA A 2 8.11 -4.80 -4.04
CA ALA A 2 8.04 -3.55 -4.78
C ALA A 2 6.70 -3.44 -5.53
N LEU A 3 6.17 -2.22 -5.61
CA LEU A 3 5.00 -1.92 -6.43
C LEU A 3 5.08 -0.49 -7.02
N VAL A 4 4.31 -0.25 -8.07
CA VAL A 4 4.16 1.07 -8.67
C VAL A 4 2.79 1.62 -8.30
N ILE A 5 2.76 2.84 -7.76
CA ILE A 5 1.54 3.56 -7.45
C ILE A 5 1.40 4.82 -8.30
N GLY A 6 0.17 5.11 -8.73
CA GLY A 6 -0.22 6.34 -9.38
C GLY A 6 -0.56 7.46 -8.39
N ARG A 7 -0.95 8.62 -8.91
CA ARG A 7 -1.26 9.83 -8.11
C ARG A 7 -2.33 9.62 -7.06
N ARG A 8 -3.40 8.90 -7.40
CA ARG A 8 -4.53 8.61 -6.49
C ARG A 8 -4.27 7.43 -5.57
N LEU A 9 -3.01 6.97 -5.48
CA LEU A 9 -2.61 5.72 -4.83
C LEU A 9 -3.18 4.46 -5.52
N ASP A 10 -3.53 4.56 -6.81
CA ASP A 10 -3.87 3.42 -7.64
C ASP A 10 -2.65 2.50 -7.76
N ILE A 11 -2.80 1.21 -7.52
CA ILE A 11 -1.74 0.20 -7.66
C ILE A 11 -1.70 -0.23 -9.12
N LEU A 12 -0.63 0.15 -9.82
CA LEU A 12 -0.48 0.01 -11.26
C LEU A 12 0.29 -1.25 -11.66
N ALA A 13 1.29 -1.62 -10.84
CA ALA A 13 2.10 -2.82 -11.03
C ALA A 13 2.71 -3.28 -9.71
N TRP A 14 3.06 -4.54 -9.60
CA TRP A 14 3.65 -5.13 -8.39
C TRP A 14 4.53 -6.33 -8.76
N ASN A 15 5.48 -6.65 -7.90
CA ASN A 15 6.18 -7.92 -8.01
C ASN A 15 5.47 -8.99 -7.11
N PRO A 16 5.72 -10.28 -7.37
CA PRO A 16 5.08 -11.35 -6.60
C PRO A 16 5.28 -11.23 -5.09
N LEU A 17 6.44 -10.75 -4.66
CA LEU A 17 6.73 -10.58 -3.23
C LEU A 17 5.92 -9.42 -2.60
N ALA A 18 5.56 -8.38 -3.36
CA ALA A 18 4.66 -7.34 -2.89
C ALA A 18 3.22 -7.86 -2.76
N ALA A 19 2.76 -8.69 -3.70
CA ALA A 19 1.47 -9.36 -3.59
C ALA A 19 1.43 -10.27 -2.36
N ALA A 20 2.44 -11.09 -2.13
CA ALA A 20 2.51 -11.95 -0.95
C ALA A 20 2.59 -11.18 0.36
N LEU A 21 3.25 -10.00 0.38
CA LEU A 21 3.36 -9.16 1.57
C LEU A 21 2.05 -8.43 1.91
N LEU A 22 1.27 -8.03 0.92
CA LEU A 22 0.15 -7.12 1.08
C LEU A 22 -1.20 -7.79 0.84
N THR A 23 -1.46 -8.20 -0.38
CA THR A 23 -2.69 -8.89 -0.81
C THR A 23 -2.52 -9.38 -2.25
N ASP A 24 -3.31 -10.39 -2.65
CA ASP A 24 -3.41 -10.84 -4.04
C ASP A 24 -4.15 -9.79 -4.90
N PHE A 25 -3.39 -8.91 -5.52
CA PHE A 25 -3.93 -7.85 -6.36
C PHE A 25 -4.62 -8.38 -7.63
N ASP A 26 -4.21 -9.56 -8.14
CA ASP A 26 -4.84 -10.15 -9.33
C ASP A 26 -6.25 -10.64 -9.06
N ALA A 27 -6.55 -11.05 -7.83
CA ALA A 27 -7.89 -11.41 -7.39
C ALA A 27 -8.84 -10.21 -7.20
N LEU A 28 -8.30 -8.97 -7.18
CA LEU A 28 -9.10 -7.78 -6.96
C LEU A 28 -9.60 -7.17 -8.28
N PRO A 29 -10.83 -6.65 -8.32
CA PRO A 29 -11.29 -5.78 -9.40
C PRO A 29 -10.35 -4.57 -9.57
N GLU A 30 -10.13 -4.13 -10.80
CA GLU A 30 -9.19 -3.03 -11.09
C GLU A 30 -9.47 -1.76 -10.28
N HIS A 31 -10.75 -1.39 -10.10
CA HIS A 31 -11.14 -0.20 -9.36
C HIS A 31 -10.88 -0.30 -7.84
N HIS A 32 -10.67 -1.50 -7.30
CA HIS A 32 -10.27 -1.74 -5.91
C HIS A 32 -8.74 -1.86 -5.74
N ARG A 33 -7.96 -1.92 -6.82
CA ARG A 33 -6.50 -1.89 -6.76
C ARG A 33 -6.00 -0.48 -6.42
N ASN A 34 -6.37 -0.01 -5.24
CA ASN A 34 -6.03 1.30 -4.73
C ASN A 34 -5.63 1.18 -3.25
N TYR A 35 -4.47 1.71 -2.90
CA TYR A 35 -3.92 1.53 -1.55
C TYR A 35 -4.82 2.14 -0.46
N ALA A 36 -5.40 3.32 -0.72
CA ALA A 36 -6.32 3.94 0.24
C ALA A 36 -7.62 3.13 0.36
N TRP A 37 -8.17 2.67 -0.76
CA TRP A 37 -9.35 1.82 -0.73
C TRP A 37 -9.10 0.55 0.09
N LEU A 38 -8.00 -0.15 -0.14
CA LEU A 38 -7.64 -1.35 0.62
C LEU A 38 -7.48 -1.05 2.11
N LEU A 39 -6.78 0.02 2.46
CA LEU A 39 -6.52 0.38 3.85
C LEU A 39 -7.79 0.68 4.66
N PHE A 40 -8.80 1.29 4.03
CA PHE A 40 -10.03 1.70 4.70
C PHE A 40 -11.23 0.78 4.49
N ARG A 41 -11.17 -0.13 3.49
CA ARG A 41 -12.29 -1.00 3.13
C ARG A 41 -12.01 -2.48 3.28
N ASP A 42 -10.76 -2.90 3.27
CA ASP A 42 -10.38 -4.30 3.44
C ASP A 42 -9.85 -4.55 4.86
N PRO A 43 -10.60 -5.26 5.71
CA PRO A 43 -10.17 -5.55 7.07
C PRO A 43 -8.87 -6.35 7.16
N ALA A 44 -8.60 -7.26 6.20
CA ALA A 44 -7.38 -8.05 6.17
C ALA A 44 -6.16 -7.19 5.86
N PHE A 45 -6.29 -6.27 4.88
CA PHE A 45 -5.25 -5.30 4.55
C PHE A 45 -5.00 -4.32 5.70
N ARG A 46 -6.05 -3.81 6.33
CA ARG A 46 -5.97 -2.94 7.51
C ARG A 46 -5.24 -3.62 8.66
N ALA A 47 -5.50 -4.91 8.91
CA ALA A 47 -4.87 -5.68 10.00
C ALA A 47 -3.35 -5.85 9.83
N LEU A 48 -2.80 -5.63 8.63
CA LEU A 48 -1.35 -5.60 8.41
C LEU A 48 -0.65 -4.46 9.16
N TYR A 49 -1.38 -3.40 9.54
CA TYR A 49 -0.82 -2.18 10.13
C TYR A 49 -1.24 -2.01 11.59
N PRO A 50 -0.40 -2.46 12.55
CA PRO A 50 -0.68 -2.26 13.99
C PRO A 50 -0.87 -0.78 14.35
N ASP A 51 -0.14 0.11 13.67
CA ASP A 51 -0.26 1.56 13.80
C ASP A 51 -1.13 2.15 12.66
N PHE A 52 -2.37 1.65 12.59
CA PHE A 52 -3.33 2.07 11.55
C PHE A 52 -3.57 3.59 11.56
N GLU A 53 -3.63 4.21 12.74
CA GLU A 53 -3.91 5.65 12.84
C GLU A 53 -2.86 6.48 12.10
N GLN A 54 -1.58 6.16 12.31
CA GLN A 54 -0.49 6.87 11.64
C GLN A 54 -0.51 6.61 10.12
N VAL A 55 -0.63 5.35 9.71
CA VAL A 55 -0.64 4.97 8.28
C VAL A 55 -1.85 5.56 7.57
N GLY A 56 -3.01 5.55 8.21
CA GLY A 56 -4.25 6.09 7.66
C GLY A 56 -4.19 7.61 7.51
N ALA A 57 -3.76 8.33 8.55
CA ALA A 57 -3.64 9.79 8.49
C ALA A 57 -2.66 10.23 7.37
N VAL A 58 -1.52 9.55 7.22
CA VAL A 58 -0.57 9.80 6.13
C VAL A 58 -1.21 9.52 4.76
N THR A 59 -1.96 8.44 4.63
CA THR A 59 -2.65 8.06 3.39
C THR A 59 -3.69 9.10 2.99
N VAL A 60 -4.49 9.58 3.94
CA VAL A 60 -5.47 10.66 3.72
C VAL A 60 -4.79 11.93 3.28
N ALA A 61 -3.69 12.33 3.94
CA ALA A 61 -2.95 13.53 3.60
C ALA A 61 -2.34 13.45 2.18
N MET A 62 -1.91 12.26 1.73
CA MET A 62 -1.46 12.03 0.36
C MET A 62 -2.58 12.27 -0.65
N LEU A 63 -3.77 11.69 -0.46
CA LEU A 63 -4.93 11.91 -1.33
C LEU A 63 -5.36 13.37 -1.34
N ARG A 64 -5.31 14.04 -0.18
CA ARG A 64 -5.66 15.44 -0.08
C ARG A 64 -4.71 16.35 -0.89
N ARG A 65 -3.42 16.07 -0.83
CA ARG A 65 -2.42 16.78 -1.65
C ARG A 65 -2.72 16.62 -3.14
N GLU A 66 -3.09 15.41 -3.59
CA GLU A 66 -3.45 15.19 -5.00
C GLU A 66 -4.77 15.88 -5.37
N SER A 67 -5.76 15.92 -4.47
CA SER A 67 -7.00 16.68 -4.66
C SER A 67 -6.75 18.20 -4.80
N GLY A 68 -5.76 18.74 -4.10
CA GLY A 68 -5.34 20.13 -4.25
C GLY A 68 -4.62 20.42 -5.58
N ARG A 69 -3.92 19.42 -6.14
CA ARG A 69 -3.24 19.53 -7.44
C ARG A 69 -4.19 19.51 -8.63
N ASP A 70 -5.20 18.64 -8.57
CA ASP A 70 -6.23 18.51 -9.59
C ASP A 70 -7.63 18.47 -8.97
N PRO A 71 -8.22 19.64 -8.73
CA PRO A 71 -9.57 19.75 -8.18
C PRO A 71 -10.67 19.21 -9.09
N HIS A 72 -10.37 18.90 -10.36
CA HIS A 72 -11.34 18.39 -11.33
C HIS A 72 -11.24 16.87 -11.55
N ASP A 73 -10.33 16.17 -10.88
CA ASP A 73 -10.22 14.70 -10.96
C ASP A 73 -11.47 14.03 -10.40
N ARG A 74 -12.35 13.59 -11.31
CA ARG A 74 -13.63 12.95 -10.95
C ARG A 74 -13.43 11.60 -10.24
N ARG A 75 -12.41 10.84 -10.62
CA ARG A 75 -12.13 9.53 -10.01
C ARG A 75 -11.64 9.69 -8.58
N LEU A 76 -10.77 10.69 -8.33
CA LEU A 76 -10.34 11.02 -6.96
C LEU A 76 -11.51 11.50 -6.10
N LYS A 77 -12.39 12.36 -6.62
CA LYS A 77 -13.60 12.79 -5.91
C LYS A 77 -14.48 11.62 -5.52
N HIS A 78 -14.74 10.71 -6.46
CA HIS A 78 -15.56 9.53 -6.20
C HIS A 78 -14.93 8.63 -5.11
N LEU A 79 -13.63 8.36 -5.21
CA LEU A 79 -12.89 7.60 -4.19
C LEU A 79 -13.01 8.25 -2.80
N VAL A 80 -12.81 9.57 -2.72
CA VAL A 80 -12.90 10.30 -1.45
C VAL A 80 -14.31 10.26 -0.87
N GLU A 81 -15.35 10.44 -1.69
CA GLU A 81 -16.75 10.36 -1.27
C GLU A 81 -17.09 8.95 -0.75
N GLU A 82 -16.66 7.91 -1.45
CA GLU A 82 -16.83 6.52 -1.03
C GLU A 82 -16.16 6.26 0.33
N LEU A 83 -14.90 6.66 0.49
CA LEU A 83 -14.14 6.42 1.72
C LEU A 83 -14.70 7.25 2.90
N ARG A 84 -15.11 8.50 2.67
CA ARG A 84 -15.77 9.33 3.69
C ARG A 84 -17.11 8.74 4.17
N GLY A 85 -17.84 8.11 3.27
CA GLY A 85 -19.10 7.45 3.62
C GLY A 85 -18.92 6.13 4.37
N ALA A 86 -17.76 5.50 4.21
CA ALA A 86 -17.50 4.15 4.69
C ALA A 86 -16.70 4.06 5.99
N ASP A 87 -15.82 5.03 6.26
CA ASP A 87 -14.92 4.98 7.41
C ASP A 87 -14.88 6.34 8.13
N GLU A 88 -15.14 6.29 9.45
CA GLU A 88 -15.20 7.48 10.29
C GLU A 88 -13.83 8.14 10.50
N SER A 89 -12.77 7.33 10.63
CA SER A 89 -11.41 7.84 10.77
C SER A 89 -10.98 8.56 9.50
N PHE A 90 -11.31 8.00 8.31
CA PHE A 90 -11.05 8.68 7.04
C PHE A 90 -11.74 10.04 6.98
N ARG A 91 -13.04 10.10 7.33
CA ARG A 91 -13.81 11.33 7.32
C ARG A 91 -13.20 12.38 8.24
N THR A 92 -12.87 12.01 9.48
CA THR A 92 -12.26 12.89 10.48
C THR A 92 -10.94 13.45 9.98
N TRP A 93 -10.01 12.59 9.55
CA TRP A 93 -8.69 13.02 9.05
C TRP A 93 -8.77 13.81 7.75
N TRP A 94 -9.76 13.53 6.90
CA TRP A 94 -10.00 14.33 5.71
C TRP A 94 -10.44 15.76 6.07
N ASP A 95 -11.26 15.95 7.07
CA ASP A 95 -11.77 17.27 7.48
C ASP A 95 -10.75 18.06 8.31
N GLU A 96 -9.82 17.41 9.02
CA GLU A 96 -8.79 18.04 9.86
C GLU A 96 -7.60 18.64 9.09
N HIS A 97 -7.53 18.49 7.78
CA HIS A 97 -6.50 19.10 6.91
C HIS A 97 -5.03 18.72 7.24
N HIS A 98 -4.77 17.54 7.76
CA HIS A 98 -3.41 17.06 8.00
C HIS A 98 -2.58 17.02 6.72
N VAL A 99 -1.34 17.51 6.78
CA VAL A 99 -0.36 17.45 5.70
C VAL A 99 0.69 16.41 6.05
N ALA A 100 0.82 15.37 5.23
CA ALA A 100 1.92 14.42 5.36
C ALA A 100 3.11 14.86 4.50
N VAL A 101 4.29 14.81 5.09
CA VAL A 101 5.57 15.05 4.42
C VAL A 101 6.42 13.80 4.58
N GLY A 102 6.89 13.23 3.46
CA GLY A 102 7.84 12.12 3.45
C GLY A 102 7.73 11.26 2.19
N SER A 103 8.88 10.82 1.69
CA SER A 103 9.00 9.87 0.58
C SER A 103 9.59 8.53 1.02
N GLY A 104 9.78 8.34 2.34
CA GLY A 104 10.37 7.14 2.92
C GLY A 104 10.23 7.14 4.44
N GLY A 105 10.59 6.01 5.05
CA GLY A 105 10.56 5.81 6.50
C GLY A 105 10.48 4.34 6.88
N THR A 106 10.24 4.07 8.15
CA THR A 106 10.09 2.71 8.67
C THR A 106 8.62 2.44 8.96
N LYS A 107 8.13 1.24 8.60
CA LYS A 107 6.77 0.75 8.90
C LYS A 107 6.82 -0.52 9.71
N GLN A 108 5.98 -0.58 10.72
CA GLN A 108 5.64 -1.82 11.40
C GLN A 108 4.48 -2.50 10.66
N MET A 109 4.61 -3.80 10.41
CA MET A 109 3.56 -4.59 9.79
C MET A 109 3.40 -5.92 10.56
N ARG A 110 2.17 -6.42 10.61
CA ARG A 110 1.84 -7.74 11.17
C ARG A 110 1.30 -8.62 10.06
N HIS A 111 2.17 -9.47 9.54
CA HIS A 111 1.80 -10.37 8.44
C HIS A 111 1.21 -11.69 8.98
N PRO A 112 0.08 -12.18 8.45
CA PRO A 112 -0.61 -13.35 8.99
C PRO A 112 0.22 -14.65 8.95
N VAL A 113 1.15 -14.77 8.00
CA VAL A 113 1.98 -15.99 7.84
C VAL A 113 3.33 -15.87 8.53
N VAL A 114 4.02 -14.75 8.35
CA VAL A 114 5.42 -14.58 8.82
C VAL A 114 5.55 -13.72 10.07
N GLY A 115 4.44 -13.20 10.60
CA GLY A 115 4.41 -12.41 11.84
C GLY A 115 4.87 -10.96 11.67
N ASP A 116 5.42 -10.39 12.75
CA ASP A 116 5.77 -8.96 12.80
C ASP A 116 6.98 -8.62 11.93
N LEU A 117 6.87 -7.56 11.16
CA LEU A 117 7.89 -7.06 10.24
C LEU A 117 8.16 -5.58 10.53
N THR A 118 9.44 -5.21 10.54
CA THR A 118 9.88 -3.81 10.56
C THR A 118 10.55 -3.52 9.22
N LEU A 119 9.87 -2.81 8.35
CA LEU A 119 10.28 -2.59 6.97
C LEU A 119 10.64 -1.12 6.76
N ASP A 120 11.80 -0.87 6.18
CA ASP A 120 12.09 0.42 5.59
C ASP A 120 11.42 0.51 4.21
N TRP A 121 10.90 1.66 3.89
CA TRP A 121 10.26 1.91 2.60
C TRP A 121 10.73 3.21 1.99
N ASP A 122 10.89 3.20 0.69
CA ASP A 122 11.23 4.35 -0.13
C ASP A 122 10.27 4.46 -1.30
N ALA A 123 9.92 5.70 -1.68
CA ALA A 123 9.12 6.00 -2.86
C ALA A 123 9.94 6.81 -3.86
N LEU A 124 10.33 6.17 -4.95
CA LEU A 124 11.11 6.75 -6.04
C LEU A 124 10.19 7.29 -7.12
N THR A 125 10.33 8.56 -7.46
CA THR A 125 9.54 9.18 -8.53
C THR A 125 10.14 8.87 -9.89
N CYS A 126 9.32 8.46 -10.85
CA CYS A 126 9.73 8.26 -12.23
C CYS A 126 10.00 9.63 -12.89
N ALA A 127 11.19 9.81 -13.46
CA ALA A 127 11.57 11.08 -14.10
C ALA A 127 10.70 11.41 -15.32
N HIS A 128 10.27 10.41 -16.10
CA HIS A 128 9.43 10.60 -17.29
C HIS A 128 7.95 10.73 -16.98
N ASP A 129 7.49 10.18 -15.85
CA ASP A 129 6.12 10.31 -15.36
C ASP A 129 6.09 10.54 -13.86
N PRO A 130 6.15 11.79 -13.40
CA PRO A 130 6.11 12.13 -11.98
C PRO A 130 4.79 11.76 -11.28
N ALA A 131 3.80 11.29 -12.04
CA ALA A 131 2.57 10.75 -11.51
C ALA A 131 2.75 9.33 -10.94
N GLN A 132 3.79 8.63 -11.36
CA GLN A 132 4.10 7.28 -10.90
C GLN A 132 5.25 7.29 -9.92
N ARG A 133 5.13 6.44 -8.90
CA ARG A 133 6.18 6.21 -7.90
C ARG A 133 6.38 4.71 -7.72
N LEU A 134 7.64 4.30 -7.76
CA LEU A 134 8.06 2.96 -7.36
C LEU A 134 8.24 2.96 -5.84
N VAL A 135 7.41 2.18 -5.15
CA VAL A 135 7.54 1.95 -3.71
C VAL A 135 8.28 0.64 -3.50
N VAL A 136 9.35 0.69 -2.71
CA VAL A 136 10.18 -0.48 -2.39
C VAL A 136 10.20 -0.65 -0.86
N TRP A 137 10.04 -1.89 -0.40
CA TRP A 137 10.25 -2.25 1.01
C TRP A 137 11.52 -3.06 1.16
N THR A 138 12.32 -2.68 2.13
CA THR A 138 13.60 -3.35 2.46
C THR A 138 13.65 -3.71 3.93
N ALA A 139 14.57 -4.60 4.28
CA ALA A 139 14.91 -4.93 5.65
C ALA A 139 16.43 -5.05 5.76
N ALA A 140 16.98 -4.51 6.85
CA ALA A 140 18.43 -4.56 7.11
C ALA A 140 18.90 -6.02 7.23
N GLU A 141 20.14 -6.28 6.81
CA GLU A 141 20.77 -7.59 6.95
C GLU A 141 20.87 -8.00 8.41
N GLY A 142 20.77 -9.32 8.66
CA GLY A 142 20.86 -9.88 10.01
C GLY A 142 19.64 -9.62 10.90
N THR A 143 18.54 -9.05 10.35
CA THR A 143 17.31 -8.82 11.12
C THR A 143 16.30 -9.95 10.95
N PRO A 144 15.46 -10.22 11.98
CA PRO A 144 14.36 -11.19 11.85
C PRO A 144 13.41 -10.86 10.69
N THR A 145 13.22 -9.58 10.36
CA THR A 145 12.40 -9.13 9.23
C THR A 145 12.99 -9.60 7.90
N ARG A 146 14.32 -9.54 7.74
CA ARG A 146 14.99 -10.02 6.52
C ARG A 146 14.78 -11.52 6.32
N GLU A 147 14.91 -12.30 7.39
CA GLU A 147 14.66 -13.74 7.37
C GLU A 147 13.21 -14.06 7.01
N ARG A 148 12.25 -13.34 7.60
CA ARG A 148 10.81 -13.50 7.35
C ARG A 148 10.43 -13.15 5.91
N LEU A 149 11.02 -12.09 5.32
CA LEU A 149 10.85 -11.80 3.90
C LEU A 149 11.41 -12.92 3.02
N GLY A 150 12.54 -13.53 3.41
CA GLY A 150 13.10 -14.70 2.72
C GLY A 150 12.17 -15.92 2.78
N LEU A 151 11.51 -16.16 3.91
CA LEU A 151 10.51 -17.21 4.03
C LEU A 151 9.30 -16.95 3.14
N LEU A 152 8.84 -15.71 3.07
CA LEU A 152 7.72 -15.32 2.21
C LEU A 152 8.06 -15.52 0.72
N ALA A 153 9.30 -15.20 0.31
CA ALA A 153 9.77 -15.44 -1.05
C ALA A 153 9.80 -16.94 -1.40
N LYS A 154 10.30 -17.79 -0.48
CA LYS A 154 10.33 -19.25 -0.69
C LYS A 154 8.94 -19.87 -0.81
N HIS A 155 7.94 -19.36 -0.09
CA HIS A 155 6.55 -19.81 -0.24
C HIS A 155 6.00 -19.55 -1.64
N LEU A 156 6.39 -18.44 -2.27
CA LEU A 156 6.01 -18.13 -3.66
C LEU A 156 6.65 -19.10 -4.66
N GLU A 157 7.93 -19.44 -4.49
CA GLU A 157 8.63 -20.37 -5.36
C GLU A 157 7.99 -21.77 -5.30
N GLY A 158 7.68 -22.27 -4.09
CA GLY A 158 7.01 -23.55 -3.92
C GLY A 158 5.58 -23.62 -4.45
N ALA A 159 4.85 -22.49 -4.43
CA ALA A 159 3.51 -22.42 -5.01
C ALA A 159 3.53 -22.42 -6.55
N THR A 160 4.58 -21.85 -7.16
CA THR A 160 4.75 -21.81 -8.62
C THR A 160 5.12 -23.20 -9.20
N GLU A 161 5.87 -24.02 -8.47
CA GLU A 161 6.25 -25.38 -8.89
C GLU A 161 5.08 -26.38 -8.80
N SER A 162 4.03 -26.06 -8.05
CA SER A 162 2.88 -26.96 -7.83
C SER A 162 1.79 -26.86 -8.90
N VAL A 163 1.93 -26.00 -9.91
CA VAL A 163 0.98 -25.87 -11.03
C VAL A 163 1.50 -26.75 -12.20
N PRO A 164 0.89 -27.92 -12.48
CA PRO A 164 1.28 -28.73 -13.61
C PRO A 164 1.00 -27.97 -14.90
N ALA A 165 2.00 -27.92 -15.78
CA ALA A 165 1.85 -27.40 -17.14
C ALA A 165 0.69 -28.12 -17.83
N ARG A 166 -0.30 -27.36 -18.27
CA ARG A 166 -1.40 -27.84 -19.14
C ARG A 166 -1.01 -27.69 -20.60
#